data_b4161f169f119d93bddf66b01215ad71
#
_entry.id   b4161f169f119d93bddf66b01215ad71
#
_cell.length_a   1.000
_cell.length_b   1.000
_cell.length_c   1.000
_cell.angle_alpha   90.00
_cell.angle_beta   90.00
_cell.angle_gamma   90.00
#
_symmetry.space_group_name_H-M   'P 1'
#
loop_
_entity.id
_entity.type
_entity.pdbx_description
1 polymer ?
#
loop_
_entity_poly.entity_id
_entity_poly.type
_entity_poly.pdbx_seq_one_letter_code
_entity_poly.pdbx_strand_id
1 'polypeptide(L)'
;LSSIVYTPEYSLQEMRHLYDLGDKVFGPYGFYDAFSETDNWNPQRYLAIDQGPIAVMIEIYRCGLLWNLYQSHPDVQQGLRKLGFQLSSDTPFPLHNRDCDPTERYCRLHRPLHHHC
;
A
#
# COMPACT_ATOMS: atom_id res chain seq x y z
N LEU A 1 -3.23 -7.89 4.85
CA LEU A 1 -2.13 -7.04 4.36
C LEU A 1 -2.50 -5.56 4.30
N SER A 2 -3.75 -5.19 4.01
CA SER A 2 -4.21 -3.80 3.98
C SER A 2 -4.11 -3.06 5.33
N SER A 3 -3.89 -3.76 6.43
CA SER A 3 -3.67 -3.18 7.76
C SER A 3 -2.22 -2.72 8.02
N ILE A 4 -1.33 -2.81 7.03
CA ILE A 4 0.12 -2.55 7.19
C ILE A 4 0.43 -1.18 7.80
N VAL A 5 -0.41 -0.16 7.57
CA VAL A 5 -0.22 1.19 8.14
C VAL A 5 -0.37 1.18 9.67
N TYR A 6 -1.25 0.30 10.20
CA TYR A 6 -1.58 0.22 11.61
C TYR A 6 -0.80 -0.85 12.36
N THR A 7 -0.49 -1.95 11.68
CA THR A 7 0.19 -3.13 12.26
C THR A 7 1.29 -3.63 11.34
N PRO A 8 2.34 -2.84 11.08
CA PRO A 8 3.36 -3.16 10.06
C PRO A 8 4.09 -4.49 10.35
N GLU A 9 4.43 -4.76 11.60
CA GLU A 9 5.16 -5.97 11.98
C GLU A 9 4.36 -7.24 11.65
N TYR A 10 3.09 -7.28 12.07
CA TYR A 10 2.20 -8.42 11.77
C TYR A 10 1.95 -8.55 10.26
N SER A 11 1.72 -7.44 9.57
CA SER A 11 1.49 -7.45 8.13
C SER A 11 2.70 -7.95 7.34
N LEU A 12 3.91 -7.61 7.77
CA LEU A 12 5.15 -8.09 7.15
C LEU A 12 5.42 -9.58 7.46
N GLN A 13 5.10 -10.03 8.67
CA GLN A 13 5.19 -11.45 9.03
C GLN A 13 4.22 -12.28 8.20
N GLU A 14 2.97 -11.83 8.09
CA GLU A 14 1.95 -12.47 7.27
C GLU A 14 2.37 -12.50 5.79
N MET A 15 2.87 -11.40 5.26
CA MET A 15 3.36 -11.35 3.89
C MET A 15 4.46 -12.36 3.60
N ARG A 16 5.39 -12.56 4.55
CA ARG A 16 6.45 -13.57 4.44
C ARG A 16 5.88 -14.98 4.47
N HIS A 17 4.97 -15.24 5.43
CA HIS A 17 4.31 -16.53 5.54
C HIS A 17 3.58 -16.89 4.24
N LEU A 18 2.78 -15.96 3.69
CA LEU A 18 2.08 -16.16 2.43
C LEU A 18 3.03 -16.37 1.26
N TYR A 19 4.13 -15.64 1.23
CA TYR A 19 5.15 -15.81 0.19
C TYR A 19 5.83 -17.19 0.25
N ASP A 20 6.09 -17.70 1.47
CA ASP A 20 6.70 -19.01 1.69
C ASP A 20 5.77 -20.18 1.31
N LEU A 21 4.45 -19.96 1.26
CA LEU A 21 3.48 -20.93 0.73
C LEU A 21 3.59 -21.10 -0.80
N GLY A 22 4.30 -20.20 -1.47
CA GLY A 22 4.65 -20.29 -2.88
C GLY A 22 3.44 -20.26 -3.81
N ASP A 23 3.49 -21.04 -4.89
CA ASP A 23 2.51 -21.04 -5.98
C ASP A 23 1.06 -21.37 -5.54
N LYS A 24 0.87 -21.85 -4.33
CA LYS A 24 -0.48 -22.08 -3.78
C LYS A 24 -1.26 -20.80 -3.57
N VAL A 25 -0.56 -19.73 -3.15
CA VAL A 25 -1.19 -18.45 -2.79
C VAL A 25 -0.59 -17.27 -3.54
N PHE A 26 0.50 -17.47 -4.28
CA PHE A 26 1.19 -16.42 -5.03
C PHE A 26 1.25 -16.76 -6.52
N GLY A 27 0.69 -15.91 -7.35
CA GLY A 27 0.62 -16.09 -8.79
C GLY A 27 1.24 -14.91 -9.57
N PRO A 28 1.04 -14.85 -10.89
CA PRO A 28 1.70 -13.88 -11.76
C PRO A 28 1.37 -12.41 -11.46
N TYR A 29 0.26 -12.15 -10.75
CA TYR A 29 -0.18 -10.80 -10.38
C TYR A 29 -0.13 -10.55 -8.85
N GLY A 30 0.58 -11.38 -8.10
CA GLY A 30 0.68 -11.30 -6.64
C GLY A 30 -0.14 -12.36 -5.92
N PHE A 31 -0.55 -12.07 -4.68
CA PHE A 31 -1.32 -13.02 -3.88
C PHE A 31 -2.71 -13.24 -4.44
N TYR A 32 -3.16 -14.50 -4.42
CA TYR A 32 -4.56 -14.84 -4.70
C TYR A 32 -5.47 -14.30 -3.60
N ASP A 33 -6.74 -14.17 -3.93
CA ASP A 33 -7.74 -13.53 -3.08
C ASP A 33 -8.00 -14.29 -1.78
N ALA A 34 -8.08 -15.60 -1.85
CA ALA A 34 -8.41 -16.44 -0.72
C ALA A 34 -7.68 -17.79 -0.77
N PHE A 35 -7.50 -18.40 0.40
CA PHE A 35 -6.98 -19.74 0.53
C PHE A 35 -7.45 -20.35 1.87
N SER A 36 -7.42 -21.66 1.97
CA SER A 36 -7.61 -22.42 3.21
C SER A 36 -6.51 -23.47 3.33
N GLU A 37 -5.68 -23.36 4.34
CA GLU A 37 -4.64 -24.36 4.61
C GLU A 37 -5.27 -25.68 5.11
N THR A 38 -6.32 -25.56 5.93
CA THR A 38 -7.01 -26.70 6.51
C THR A 38 -7.67 -27.59 5.47
N ASP A 39 -8.34 -26.95 4.48
CA ASP A 39 -9.06 -27.64 3.44
C ASP A 39 -8.24 -27.85 2.17
N ASN A 40 -7.00 -27.40 2.16
CA ASN A 40 -6.13 -27.37 0.99
C ASN A 40 -6.82 -26.76 -0.24
N TRP A 41 -7.60 -25.69 0.01
CA TRP A 41 -8.37 -24.97 -1.00
C TRP A 41 -7.70 -23.67 -1.34
N ASN A 42 -7.38 -23.46 -2.61
CA ASN A 42 -6.65 -22.28 -3.10
C ASN A 42 -7.13 -21.89 -4.50
N PRO A 43 -8.25 -21.14 -4.60
CA PRO A 43 -8.72 -20.65 -5.87
C PRO A 43 -7.75 -19.64 -6.46
N GLN A 44 -7.31 -19.85 -7.68
CA GLN A 44 -6.40 -18.95 -8.39
C GLN A 44 -7.20 -17.76 -8.97
N ARG A 45 -7.70 -16.90 -8.08
CA ARG A 45 -8.52 -15.74 -8.43
C ARG A 45 -7.93 -14.46 -7.85
N TYR A 46 -8.18 -13.37 -8.54
CA TYR A 46 -7.86 -12.01 -8.10
C TYR A 46 -9.14 -11.19 -8.10
N LEU A 47 -9.44 -10.53 -6.98
CA LEU A 47 -10.54 -9.60 -6.86
C LEU A 47 -10.00 -8.18 -6.66
N ALA A 48 -10.38 -7.28 -7.54
CA ALA A 48 -9.88 -5.90 -7.51
C ALA A 48 -10.24 -5.17 -6.20
N ILE A 49 -11.40 -5.51 -5.63
CA ILE A 49 -11.87 -4.92 -4.37
C ILE A 49 -10.97 -5.32 -3.18
N ASP A 50 -10.30 -6.46 -3.24
CA ASP A 50 -9.41 -6.93 -2.18
C ASP A 50 -7.96 -6.52 -2.46
N GLN A 51 -7.51 -6.59 -3.70
CA GLN A 51 -6.16 -6.23 -4.10
C GLN A 51 -5.91 -4.72 -4.09
N GLY A 52 -6.88 -3.92 -4.47
CA GLY A 52 -6.79 -2.46 -4.51
C GLY A 52 -6.41 -1.84 -3.17
N PRO A 53 -7.13 -2.12 -2.08
CA PRO A 53 -6.78 -1.65 -0.75
C PRO A 53 -5.39 -2.06 -0.28
N ILE A 54 -4.92 -3.26 -0.61
CA ILE A 54 -3.56 -3.71 -0.27
C ILE A 54 -2.52 -2.80 -0.92
N ALA A 55 -2.64 -2.56 -2.23
CA ALA A 55 -1.71 -1.72 -2.98
C ALA A 55 -1.70 -0.27 -2.45
N VAL A 56 -2.88 0.30 -2.21
CA VAL A 56 -3.05 1.65 -1.66
C VAL A 56 -2.43 1.76 -0.27
N MET A 57 -2.68 0.80 0.62
CA MET A 57 -2.18 0.85 2.00
C MET A 57 -0.67 0.61 2.07
N ILE A 58 -0.11 -0.21 1.19
CA ILE A 58 1.35 -0.36 1.07
C ILE A 58 1.98 0.95 0.60
N GLU A 59 1.37 1.63 -0.37
CA GLU A 59 1.85 2.93 -0.82
C GLU A 59 1.80 3.97 0.30
N ILE A 60 0.70 4.05 1.04
CA ILE A 60 0.55 4.94 2.19
C ILE A 60 1.61 4.64 3.26
N TYR A 61 1.86 3.36 3.57
CA TYR A 61 2.89 2.97 4.51
C TYR A 61 4.29 3.40 4.07
N ARG A 62 4.58 3.30 2.78
CA ARG A 62 5.89 3.63 2.22
C ARG A 62 6.11 5.13 2.06
N CYS A 63 5.13 5.85 1.56
CA CYS A 63 5.29 7.21 1.06
C CYS A 63 4.24 8.19 1.57
N GLY A 64 3.06 7.71 1.97
CA GLY A 64 1.95 8.56 2.40
C GLY A 64 1.36 9.46 1.31
N LEU A 65 1.75 9.26 0.04
CA LEU A 65 1.35 10.16 -1.05
C LEU A 65 -0.15 10.25 -1.19
N LEU A 66 -0.84 9.11 -1.27
CA LEU A 66 -2.29 9.09 -1.47
C LEU A 66 -3.04 9.70 -0.30
N TRP A 67 -2.56 9.45 0.92
CA TRP A 67 -3.14 10.05 2.12
C TRP A 67 -2.96 11.56 2.13
N ASN A 68 -1.77 12.05 1.82
CA ASN A 68 -1.47 13.47 1.76
C ASN A 68 -2.31 14.18 0.68
N LEU A 69 -2.44 13.58 -0.51
CA LEU A 69 -3.28 14.11 -1.58
C LEU A 69 -4.74 14.19 -1.16
N TYR A 70 -5.28 13.12 -0.56
CA TYR A 70 -6.66 13.10 -0.10
C TYR A 70 -6.93 14.15 0.99
N GLN A 71 -6.04 14.23 1.98
CA GLN A 71 -6.19 15.19 3.08
C GLN A 71 -5.96 16.65 2.66
N SER A 72 -5.26 16.91 1.57
CA SER A 72 -5.05 18.25 1.05
C SER A 72 -6.31 18.87 0.41
N HIS A 73 -7.30 18.04 0.07
CA HIS A 73 -8.52 18.52 -0.57
C HIS A 73 -9.36 19.38 0.40
N PRO A 74 -9.80 20.60 0.00
CA PRO A 74 -10.52 21.53 0.89
C PRO A 74 -11.78 20.93 1.51
N ASP A 75 -12.56 20.18 0.74
CA ASP A 75 -13.81 19.58 1.21
C ASP A 75 -13.55 18.50 2.27
N VAL A 76 -12.47 17.72 2.11
CA VAL A 76 -12.04 16.71 3.11
C VAL A 76 -11.65 17.40 4.40
N GLN A 77 -10.84 18.46 4.33
CA GLN A 77 -10.43 19.25 5.49
C GLN A 77 -11.64 19.88 6.20
N GLN A 78 -12.59 20.40 5.45
CA GLN A 78 -13.81 20.97 6.01
C GLN A 78 -14.66 19.88 6.69
N GLY A 79 -14.81 18.73 6.06
CA GLY A 79 -15.52 17.58 6.63
C GLY A 79 -14.90 17.12 7.96
N LEU A 80 -13.59 16.94 7.98
CA LEU A 80 -12.85 16.54 9.19
C LEU A 80 -13.03 17.56 10.33
N ARG A 81 -12.92 18.86 10.04
CA ARG A 81 -13.16 19.91 11.06
C ARG A 81 -14.61 19.89 11.60
N LYS A 82 -15.61 19.70 10.74
CA LYS A 82 -17.00 19.56 11.17
C LYS A 82 -17.26 18.36 12.07
N LEU A 83 -16.48 17.28 11.88
CA LEU A 83 -16.51 16.08 12.72
C LEU A 83 -15.67 16.21 14.00
N GLY A 84 -15.02 17.35 14.22
CA GLY A 84 -14.21 17.59 15.41
C GLY A 84 -12.79 17.01 15.35
N PHE A 85 -12.34 16.54 14.20
CA PHE A 85 -10.95 16.10 14.03
C PHE A 85 -10.02 17.32 13.98
N GLN A 86 -8.95 17.26 14.75
CA GLN A 86 -7.86 18.21 14.65
C GLN A 86 -6.84 17.64 13.66
N LEU A 87 -6.54 18.41 12.62
CA LEU A 87 -5.44 18.07 11.72
C LEU A 87 -4.14 18.33 12.50
N SER A 88 -3.40 17.27 12.78
CA SER A 88 -2.08 17.41 13.40
C SER A 88 -1.16 18.09 12.40
N SER A 89 -0.67 19.28 12.77
CA SER A 89 0.31 20.03 11.97
C SER A 89 1.71 19.41 12.05
N ASP A 90 1.95 18.49 12.96
CA ASP A 90 3.29 18.19 13.45
C ASP A 90 3.84 16.81 13.09
N THR A 91 3.05 15.96 12.44
CA THR A 91 3.59 14.71 11.93
C THR A 91 3.11 14.46 10.51
N PRO A 92 3.92 14.78 9.50
CA PRO A 92 3.85 13.96 8.31
C PRO A 92 3.99 12.52 8.81
N PHE A 93 3.08 11.64 8.40
CA PHE A 93 3.24 10.20 8.63
C PHE A 93 4.72 9.86 8.47
N PRO A 94 5.35 9.13 9.40
CA PRO A 94 6.76 8.85 9.31
C PRO A 94 7.00 8.16 7.97
N LEU A 95 7.42 8.95 7.01
CA LEU A 95 7.82 8.47 5.70
C LEU A 95 8.99 7.54 5.95
N HIS A 96 8.75 6.25 5.90
CA HIS A 96 9.75 5.24 6.19
C HIS A 96 10.85 5.19 5.13
N ASN A 97 10.69 5.99 4.05
CA ASN A 97 11.70 6.03 3.01
C ASN A 97 11.86 7.43 2.42
N ARG A 98 13.08 7.94 2.47
CA ARG A 98 13.51 9.20 1.85
C ARG A 98 13.44 9.19 0.32
N ASP A 99 13.21 8.03 -0.28
CA ASP A 99 13.18 7.81 -1.74
C ASP A 99 11.78 7.95 -2.36
N CYS A 100 10.87 8.65 -1.68
CA CYS A 100 9.51 8.85 -2.15
C CYS A 100 9.30 10.18 -2.89
N ASP A 101 10.34 10.72 -3.51
CA ASP A 101 10.17 11.83 -4.46
C ASP A 101 9.43 11.29 -5.71
N PRO A 102 8.21 11.79 -5.98
CA PRO A 102 7.44 11.34 -7.14
C PRO A 102 8.17 11.61 -8.47
N THR A 103 9.00 12.65 -8.53
CA THR A 103 9.76 13.02 -9.73
C THR A 103 10.91 12.06 -9.99
N GLU A 104 11.65 11.65 -8.95
CA GLU A 104 12.73 10.66 -9.08
C GLU A 104 12.20 9.27 -9.47
N ARG A 105 11.03 8.90 -8.94
CA ARG A 105 10.44 7.59 -9.25
C ARG A 105 9.97 7.50 -10.70
N TYR A 106 9.37 8.57 -11.22
CA TYR A 106 8.95 8.63 -12.62
C TYR A 106 10.15 8.49 -13.55
N CYS A 107 11.25 9.17 -13.25
CA CYS A 107 12.50 9.06 -13.98
C CYS A 107 13.12 7.65 -13.93
N ARG A 108 13.05 6.95 -12.79
CA ARG A 108 13.59 5.57 -12.66
C ARG A 108 12.79 4.54 -13.45
N LEU A 109 11.45 4.66 -13.50
CA LEU A 109 10.58 3.72 -14.20
C LEU A 109 10.56 3.93 -15.72
N HIS A 110 10.85 5.15 -16.17
CA HIS A 110 10.77 5.53 -17.58
C HIS A 110 12.14 5.85 -18.22
N ARG A 111 13.25 5.46 -17.58
CA ARG A 111 14.56 5.63 -18.18
C ARG A 111 14.69 4.76 -19.46
N PRO A 112 14.69 5.34 -20.65
CA PRO A 112 15.36 4.71 -21.76
C PRO A 112 16.85 4.68 -21.43
N LEU A 113 17.53 3.60 -21.80
CA LEU A 113 18.91 3.26 -21.41
C LEU A 113 20.00 4.32 -21.73
N HIS A 114 19.65 5.54 -22.15
CA HIS A 114 20.59 6.55 -22.64
C HIS A 114 20.29 8.03 -22.32
N HIS A 115 19.45 8.40 -21.35
CA HIS A 115 19.31 9.83 -21.00
C HIS A 115 19.34 10.08 -19.49
N HIS A 116 20.15 11.05 -19.10
CA HIS A 116 20.17 11.62 -17.74
C HIS A 116 18.93 12.50 -17.56
N CYS A 117 18.14 12.25 -16.50
CA CYS A 117 17.22 13.24 -15.95
C CYS A 117 17.98 14.27 -15.13
#